data_98702685007c2a4a63d38085d099ccd4
#
_entry.id   98702685007c2a4a63d38085d099ccd4
#
_cell.length_a   1.000
_cell.length_b   1.000
_cell.length_c   1.000
_cell.angle_alpha   90.00
_cell.angle_beta   90.00
_cell.angle_gamma   90.00
#
_symmetry.space_group_name_H-M   'P 1'
#
loop_
_entity.id
_entity.type
_entity.pdbx_description
1 polymer ?
#
loop_
_entity_poly.entity_id
_entity_poly.type
_entity_poly.pdbx_seq_one_letter_code
_entity_poly.pdbx_strand_id
1 'polypeptide(L)'
;MKISHIEHLGIGVQSIDEVLPYFMEVLGLECYAVEEVADQKVKTAFLKCGEVKLELLEPTSPESTIQKWLDKGGRGVHHVAFCIEDGVANALAECDEKGIRLIDKAPRKGAENLNIAFLHPKSTCGILTELCEH
;
A
#
# COMPACT_ATOMS: atom_id res chain seq x y z
N MET A 1 7.77 -15.47 -9.80
CA MET A 1 7.83 -14.93 -8.42
C MET A 1 7.08 -15.84 -7.47
N LYS A 2 7.37 -15.72 -6.21
CA LYS A 2 6.72 -16.54 -5.19
C LYS A 2 6.08 -15.63 -4.14
N ILE A 3 4.75 -15.59 -4.13
CA ILE A 3 3.97 -14.79 -3.20
C ILE A 3 3.64 -15.66 -1.99
N SER A 4 3.96 -15.17 -0.79
CA SER A 4 3.62 -15.88 0.44
C SER A 4 2.20 -15.56 0.93
N HIS A 5 1.83 -14.28 0.89
CA HIS A 5 0.53 -13.82 1.40
C HIS A 5 0.29 -12.37 0.98
N ILE A 6 -0.93 -11.90 1.22
CA ILE A 6 -1.21 -10.46 1.12
C ILE A 6 -0.57 -9.80 2.34
N GLU A 7 0.36 -8.88 2.09
CA GLU A 7 1.06 -8.17 3.16
C GLU A 7 0.16 -7.12 3.79
N HIS A 8 -0.49 -6.30 2.95
CA HIS A 8 -1.44 -5.31 3.44
C HIS A 8 -2.43 -4.86 2.37
N LEU A 9 -3.51 -4.24 2.84
CA LEU A 9 -4.44 -3.48 2.01
C LEU A 9 -4.25 -2.01 2.36
N GLY A 10 -3.96 -1.19 1.35
CA GLY A 10 -3.88 0.26 1.52
C GLY A 10 -5.26 0.88 1.34
N ILE A 11 -5.72 1.63 2.33
CA ILE A 11 -7.04 2.25 2.34
C ILE A 11 -6.86 3.77 2.41
N GLY A 12 -7.33 4.49 1.39
CA GLY A 12 -7.24 5.93 1.34
C GLY A 12 -8.35 6.59 2.16
N VAL A 13 -7.97 7.52 3.03
CA VAL A 13 -8.91 8.22 3.90
C VAL A 13 -8.59 9.71 3.96
N GLN A 14 -9.60 10.56 4.17
CA GLN A 14 -9.37 11.98 4.38
C GLN A 14 -8.79 12.26 5.76
N SER A 15 -9.20 11.49 6.78
CA SER A 15 -8.77 11.67 8.15
C SER A 15 -8.71 10.33 8.86
N ILE A 16 -7.52 9.99 9.36
CA ILE A 16 -7.32 8.79 10.18
C ILE A 16 -8.15 8.90 11.46
N ASP A 17 -8.13 10.07 12.11
CA ASP A 17 -8.84 10.26 13.36
C ASP A 17 -10.34 10.04 13.23
N GLU A 18 -10.92 10.35 12.08
CA GLU A 18 -12.36 10.16 11.86
C GLU A 18 -12.73 8.69 11.65
N VAL A 19 -11.84 7.89 11.05
CA VAL A 19 -12.16 6.50 10.70
C VAL A 19 -11.65 5.47 11.70
N LEU A 20 -10.65 5.80 12.51
CA LEU A 20 -10.11 4.88 13.51
C LEU A 20 -11.17 4.29 14.45
N PRO A 21 -12.17 5.07 14.94
CA PRO A 21 -13.20 4.50 15.81
C PRO A 21 -13.96 3.33 15.19
N TYR A 22 -14.23 3.38 13.89
CA TYR A 22 -14.87 2.26 13.20
C TYR A 22 -14.01 1.01 13.26
N PHE A 23 -12.72 1.13 12.92
CA PHE A 23 -11.83 -0.04 12.87
C PHE A 23 -11.53 -0.58 14.26
N MET A 24 -11.34 0.28 15.24
CA MET A 24 -10.94 -0.14 16.59
C MET A 24 -12.13 -0.49 17.48
N GLU A 25 -13.17 0.33 17.48
CA GLU A 25 -14.31 0.16 18.39
C GLU A 25 -15.38 -0.77 17.83
N VAL A 26 -15.64 -0.71 16.54
CA VAL A 26 -16.65 -1.55 15.88
C VAL A 26 -16.06 -2.89 15.46
N LEU A 27 -14.95 -2.87 14.72
CA LEU A 27 -14.31 -4.10 14.23
C LEU A 27 -13.36 -4.73 15.25
N GLY A 28 -12.99 -4.02 16.29
CA GLY A 28 -12.10 -4.53 17.34
C GLY A 28 -10.65 -4.73 16.92
N LEU A 29 -10.21 -4.04 15.85
CA LEU A 29 -8.84 -4.17 15.38
C LEU A 29 -7.88 -3.31 16.22
N GLU A 30 -6.64 -3.75 16.32
CA GLU A 30 -5.60 -3.03 17.04
C GLU A 30 -4.82 -2.12 16.08
N CYS A 31 -4.74 -0.82 16.41
CA CYS A 31 -3.83 0.10 15.75
C CYS A 31 -2.51 0.08 16.52
N TYR A 32 -1.46 -0.47 15.94
CA TYR A 32 -0.20 -0.67 16.64
C TYR A 32 0.83 0.42 16.37
N ALA A 33 0.64 1.24 15.35
CA ALA A 33 1.57 2.32 15.02
C ALA A 33 0.92 3.34 14.09
N VAL A 34 1.48 4.55 14.10
CA VAL A 34 1.18 5.60 13.13
C VAL A 34 2.53 6.15 12.68
N GLU A 35 2.71 6.30 11.37
CA GLU A 35 3.98 6.72 10.77
C GLU A 35 3.71 7.75 9.68
N GLU A 36 4.54 8.78 9.59
CA GLU A 36 4.52 9.69 8.47
C GLU A 36 5.57 9.27 7.45
N VAL A 37 5.14 9.01 6.22
CA VAL A 37 6.02 8.67 5.10
C VAL A 37 6.18 9.92 4.25
N ALA A 38 7.20 10.72 4.58
CA ALA A 38 7.40 12.06 4.01
C ALA A 38 7.54 12.03 2.48
N ASP A 39 8.28 11.07 1.94
CA ASP A 39 8.50 10.94 0.50
C ASP A 39 7.20 10.73 -0.27
N GLN A 40 6.23 10.03 0.32
CA GLN A 40 4.94 9.75 -0.28
C GLN A 40 3.87 10.76 0.12
N LYS A 41 4.21 11.68 1.03
CA LYS A 41 3.30 12.72 1.53
C LYS A 41 2.02 12.13 2.11
N VAL A 42 2.19 11.08 2.92
CA VAL A 42 1.09 10.41 3.61
C VAL A 42 1.45 10.14 5.07
N LYS A 43 0.40 10.14 5.89
CA LYS A 43 0.43 9.63 7.26
C LYS A 43 -0.28 8.30 7.24
N THR A 44 0.31 7.27 7.82
CA THR A 44 -0.21 5.90 7.75
C THR A 44 -0.48 5.36 9.14
N ALA A 45 -1.69 4.85 9.36
CA ALA A 45 -2.03 4.10 10.56
C ALA A 45 -2.06 2.62 10.23
N PHE A 46 -1.39 1.80 11.04
CA PHE A 46 -1.27 0.37 10.83
C PHE A 46 -2.21 -0.40 11.76
N LEU A 47 -3.09 -1.18 11.17
CA LEU A 47 -4.04 -2.01 11.91
C LEU A 47 -3.71 -3.48 11.67
N LYS A 48 -3.68 -4.24 12.76
CA LYS A 48 -3.36 -5.67 12.70
C LYS A 48 -4.63 -6.48 12.44
N CYS A 49 -4.58 -7.34 11.43
CA CYS A 49 -5.67 -8.23 11.07
C CYS A 49 -5.09 -9.59 10.66
N GLY A 50 -4.74 -10.43 11.66
CA GLY A 50 -4.04 -11.68 11.40
C GLY A 50 -2.65 -11.40 10.81
N GLU A 51 -2.29 -12.05 9.71
CA GLU A 51 -1.03 -11.76 9.02
C GLU A 51 -1.15 -10.64 7.98
N VAL A 52 -2.36 -10.14 7.74
CA VAL A 52 -2.60 -9.03 6.82
C VAL A 52 -2.73 -7.75 7.63
N LYS A 53 -2.05 -6.69 7.21
CA LYS A 53 -2.22 -5.36 7.81
C LYS A 53 -3.22 -4.55 7.00
N LEU A 54 -3.97 -3.67 7.66
CA LEU A 54 -4.69 -2.60 7.00
C LEU A 54 -3.90 -1.33 7.22
N GLU A 55 -3.59 -0.60 6.15
CA GLU A 55 -2.88 0.67 6.24
C GLU A 55 -3.82 1.79 5.83
N LEU A 56 -4.19 2.63 6.81
CA LEU A 56 -5.01 3.81 6.55
C LEU A 56 -4.09 4.94 6.11
N LEU A 57 -4.33 5.46 4.89
CA LEU A 57 -3.45 6.43 4.25
C LEU A 57 -4.14 7.79 4.21
N GLU A 58 -3.63 8.74 4.98
CA GLU A 58 -4.12 10.12 5.02
C GLU A 58 -3.11 11.02 4.31
N PRO A 59 -3.53 11.81 3.30
CA PRO A 59 -2.59 12.71 2.62
C PRO A 59 -2.13 13.82 3.54
N THR A 60 -0.83 14.17 3.46
CA THR A 60 -0.24 15.27 4.24
C THR A 60 -0.05 16.53 3.41
N SER A 61 -0.30 16.46 2.09
CA SER A 61 -0.21 17.64 1.22
C SER A 61 -1.10 17.45 -0.02
N PRO A 62 -1.46 18.55 -0.71
CA PRO A 62 -2.24 18.47 -1.95
C PRO A 62 -1.55 17.70 -3.07
N GLU A 63 -0.22 17.59 -3.06
CA GLU A 63 0.54 16.86 -4.07
C GLU A 63 0.58 15.36 -3.82
N SER A 64 0.08 14.89 -2.69
CA SER A 64 0.02 13.46 -2.38
C SER A 64 -0.79 12.70 -3.44
N THR A 65 -0.29 11.54 -3.87
CA THR A 65 -1.03 10.68 -4.81
C THR A 65 -2.35 10.23 -4.21
N ILE A 66 -2.41 10.05 -2.89
CA ILE A 66 -3.65 9.71 -2.18
C ILE A 66 -4.65 10.86 -2.27
N GLN A 67 -4.20 12.12 -2.10
CA GLN A 67 -5.10 13.27 -2.22
C GLN A 67 -5.69 13.35 -3.62
N LYS A 68 -4.85 13.16 -4.65
CA LYS A 68 -5.32 13.18 -6.04
C LYS A 68 -6.32 12.07 -6.31
N TRP A 69 -6.09 10.89 -5.75
CA TRP A 69 -7.01 9.76 -5.87
C TRP A 69 -8.35 10.05 -5.20
N LEU A 70 -8.32 10.62 -3.98
CA LEU A 70 -9.55 11.03 -3.28
C LEU A 70 -10.30 12.11 -4.05
N ASP A 71 -9.58 13.10 -4.61
CA ASP A 71 -10.18 14.19 -5.38
C ASP A 71 -10.91 13.69 -6.63
N LYS A 72 -10.44 12.58 -7.21
CA LYS A 72 -11.07 11.95 -8.36
C LYS A 72 -12.22 11.01 -7.98
N GLY A 73 -12.62 10.98 -6.72
CA GLY A 73 -13.71 10.16 -6.23
C GLY A 73 -13.29 8.81 -5.65
N GLY A 74 -11.99 8.56 -5.50
CA GLY A 74 -11.50 7.33 -4.89
C GLY A 74 -11.95 7.21 -3.44
N ARG A 75 -12.37 6.01 -3.05
CA ARG A 75 -12.78 5.69 -1.68
C ARG A 75 -12.47 4.23 -1.41
N GLY A 76 -12.09 3.93 -0.17
CA GLY A 76 -11.83 2.56 0.27
C GLY A 76 -10.45 2.05 -0.12
N VAL A 77 -10.39 0.85 -0.69
CA VAL A 77 -9.10 0.21 -1.01
C VAL A 77 -8.40 0.95 -2.15
N HIS A 78 -7.20 1.42 -1.87
CA HIS A 78 -6.34 2.11 -2.84
C HIS A 78 -5.41 1.14 -3.53
N HIS A 79 -4.82 0.20 -2.81
CA HIS A 79 -3.91 -0.79 -3.37
C HIS A 79 -3.87 -2.07 -2.54
N VAL A 80 -3.35 -3.13 -3.16
CA VAL A 80 -3.09 -4.41 -2.51
C VAL A 80 -1.59 -4.67 -2.60
N ALA A 81 -0.98 -5.03 -1.49
CA ALA A 81 0.45 -5.38 -1.43
C ALA A 81 0.61 -6.88 -1.21
N PHE A 82 1.46 -7.49 -2.02
CA PHE A 82 1.79 -8.90 -1.90
C PHE A 82 3.22 -9.05 -1.37
N CYS A 83 3.39 -9.93 -0.40
CA CYS A 83 4.71 -10.25 0.14
C CYS A 83 5.39 -11.26 -0.78
N ILE A 84 6.57 -10.90 -1.28
CA ILE A 84 7.35 -11.69 -2.22
C ILE A 84 8.47 -12.41 -1.47
N GLU A 85 8.49 -13.74 -1.52
CA GLU A 85 9.49 -14.54 -0.80
C GLU A 85 10.88 -14.48 -1.43
N ASP A 86 10.93 -14.37 -2.76
CA ASP A 86 12.17 -14.44 -3.53
C ASP A 86 12.70 -13.08 -4.00
N GLY A 87 12.21 -12.02 -3.36
CA GLY A 87 12.73 -10.67 -3.55
C GLY A 87 12.00 -9.84 -4.59
N VAL A 88 11.82 -8.55 -4.27
CA VAL A 88 11.10 -7.61 -5.14
C VAL A 88 11.86 -7.38 -6.45
N ALA A 89 13.21 -7.30 -6.41
CA ALA A 89 13.99 -7.10 -7.63
C ALA A 89 13.78 -8.23 -8.64
N ASN A 90 13.77 -9.47 -8.17
CA ASN A 90 13.51 -10.63 -9.03
C ASN A 90 12.09 -10.61 -9.60
N ALA A 91 11.12 -10.23 -8.77
CA ALA A 91 9.72 -10.13 -9.18
C ALA A 91 9.54 -9.05 -10.26
N LEU A 92 10.21 -7.91 -10.13
CA LEU A 92 10.17 -6.85 -11.13
C LEU A 92 10.77 -7.31 -12.47
N ALA A 93 11.87 -8.04 -12.42
CA ALA A 93 12.48 -8.59 -13.64
C ALA A 93 11.53 -9.55 -14.36
N GLU A 94 10.86 -10.40 -13.61
CA GLU A 94 9.85 -11.32 -14.16
C GLU A 94 8.66 -10.56 -14.76
N CYS A 95 8.16 -9.54 -14.06
CA CYS A 95 7.06 -8.70 -14.55
C CYS A 95 7.45 -8.01 -15.87
N ASP A 96 8.64 -7.44 -15.92
CA ASP A 96 9.13 -6.76 -17.13
C ASP A 96 9.22 -7.73 -18.32
N GLU A 97 9.78 -8.91 -18.08
CA GLU A 97 9.88 -9.97 -19.09
C GLU A 97 8.51 -10.39 -19.63
N LYS A 98 7.51 -10.42 -18.76
CA LYS A 98 6.14 -10.80 -19.12
C LYS A 98 5.28 -9.66 -19.63
N GLY A 99 5.84 -8.48 -19.85
CA GLY A 99 5.15 -7.35 -20.43
C GLY A 99 4.26 -6.57 -19.46
N ILE A 100 4.45 -6.76 -18.15
CA ILE A 100 3.71 -6.01 -17.13
C ILE A 100 4.36 -4.62 -16.98
N ARG A 101 3.55 -3.58 -17.07
CA ARG A 101 4.03 -2.20 -16.93
C ARG A 101 4.42 -1.90 -15.48
N LEU A 102 5.67 -1.47 -15.29
CA LEU A 102 6.19 -1.13 -13.97
C LEU A 102 6.01 0.36 -13.70
N ILE A 103 5.57 0.71 -12.50
CA ILE A 103 5.66 2.10 -12.01
C ILE A 103 7.08 2.32 -11.48
N ASP A 104 7.53 1.42 -10.61
CA ASP A 104 8.90 1.43 -10.11
C ASP A 104 9.72 0.39 -10.86
N LYS A 105 10.84 0.80 -11.44
CA LYS A 105 11.74 -0.10 -12.19
C LYS A 105 12.75 -0.79 -11.29
N ALA A 106 12.89 -0.30 -10.05
CA ALA A 106 13.77 -0.87 -9.03
C ALA A 106 13.10 -0.74 -7.66
N PRO A 107 13.43 -1.62 -6.71
CA PRO A 107 12.88 -1.50 -5.37
C PRO A 107 13.24 -0.18 -4.71
N ARG A 108 12.32 0.37 -3.91
CA ARG A 108 12.54 1.54 -3.08
C ARG A 108 11.99 1.29 -1.69
N LYS A 109 12.30 2.16 -0.74
CA LYS A 109 11.79 2.03 0.62
C LYS A 109 10.39 2.61 0.74
N GLY A 110 9.50 1.85 1.34
CA GLY A 110 8.15 2.26 1.69
C GLY A 110 7.95 2.29 3.20
N ALA A 111 6.69 2.23 3.62
CA ALA A 111 6.33 2.19 5.04
C ALA A 111 7.03 1.04 5.75
N GLU A 112 7.32 1.23 7.03
CA GLU A 112 8.04 0.27 7.87
C GLU A 112 9.43 -0.10 7.33
N ASN A 113 10.00 0.75 6.46
CA ASN A 113 11.32 0.56 5.85
C ASN A 113 11.43 -0.71 5.01
N LEU A 114 10.32 -1.23 4.50
CA LEU A 114 10.31 -2.39 3.62
C LEU A 114 10.74 -2.01 2.21
N ASN A 115 11.36 -2.96 1.49
CA ASN A 115 11.61 -2.78 0.06
C ASN A 115 10.31 -3.02 -0.68
N ILE A 116 9.92 -2.06 -1.51
CA ILE A 116 8.66 -2.10 -2.25
C ILE A 116 8.84 -1.69 -3.71
N ALA A 117 7.85 -2.04 -4.53
CA ALA A 117 7.71 -1.52 -5.88
C ALA A 117 6.24 -1.64 -6.32
N PHE A 118 5.80 -0.69 -7.15
CA PHE A 118 4.44 -0.69 -7.66
C PHE A 118 4.39 -1.10 -9.13
N LEU A 119 3.35 -1.86 -9.47
CA LEU A 119 2.99 -2.22 -10.85
C LEU A 119 1.82 -1.35 -11.31
N HIS A 120 1.82 -0.99 -12.59
CA HIS A 120 0.81 -0.08 -13.12
C HIS A 120 -0.56 -0.78 -13.24
N PRO A 121 -1.65 -0.15 -12.78
CA PRO A 121 -2.97 -0.79 -12.80
C PRO A 121 -3.48 -1.18 -14.19
N LYS A 122 -2.98 -0.57 -15.26
CA LYS A 122 -3.33 -0.99 -16.63
C LYS A 122 -2.91 -2.43 -16.94
N SER A 123 -1.86 -2.93 -16.27
CA SER A 123 -1.37 -4.30 -16.47
C SER A 123 -1.85 -5.26 -15.38
N THR A 124 -2.55 -4.76 -14.36
CA THR A 124 -2.91 -5.53 -13.16
C THR A 124 -4.40 -5.50 -12.87
N CYS A 125 -5.21 -5.62 -13.91
CA CYS A 125 -6.68 -5.69 -13.81
C CYS A 125 -7.32 -4.47 -13.16
N GLY A 126 -6.68 -3.29 -13.28
CA GLY A 126 -7.18 -2.06 -12.69
C GLY A 126 -6.89 -1.90 -11.20
N ILE A 127 -6.20 -2.88 -10.58
CA ILE A 127 -5.84 -2.84 -9.17
C ILE A 127 -4.40 -2.37 -9.04
N LEU A 128 -4.16 -1.22 -8.40
CA LEU A 128 -2.79 -0.81 -8.09
C LEU A 128 -2.16 -1.88 -7.21
N THR A 129 -1.10 -2.49 -7.69
CA THR A 129 -0.47 -3.64 -7.04
C THR A 129 0.90 -3.25 -6.52
N GLU A 130 1.14 -3.51 -5.24
CA GLU A 130 2.43 -3.31 -4.61
C GLU A 130 3.09 -4.67 -4.38
N LEU A 131 4.38 -4.74 -4.66
CA LEU A 131 5.22 -5.88 -4.29
C LEU A 131 6.08 -5.45 -3.12
N CYS A 132 6.18 -6.28 -2.08
CA CYS A 132 7.04 -5.95 -0.94
C CYS A 132 7.77 -7.18 -0.42
N GLU A 133 8.86 -6.93 0.31
CA GLU A 133 9.63 -7.98 0.96
C GLU A 133 10.04 -7.54 2.36
N HIS A 134 10.00 -8.47 3.27
CA HIS A 134 10.44 -8.27 4.65
C HIS A 134 11.92 -8.53 4.83
#